data_105821d88fcd57bad30352afd9ce4bbc
#
_entry.id   105821d88fcd57bad30352afd9ce4bbc
#
_cell.length_a   1.000
_cell.length_b   1.000
_cell.length_c   1.000
_cell.angle_alpha   90.00
_cell.angle_beta   90.00
_cell.angle_gamma   90.00
#
_symmetry.space_group_name_H-M   'P 1'
#
loop_
_entity.id
_entity.type
_entity.pdbx_description
1 polymer ?
#
loop_
_entity_poly.entity_id
_entity_poly.type
_entity_poly.pdbx_seq_one_letter_code
_entity_poly.pdbx_strand_id
1 'polypeptide(L)'
;MTFFRQETKFSCGPASIRNSLIALGFLYSERKIRELSHSDRLSGTSEKKIWRALKQLGFGYKTFQNRTEAAFKQRVVYNLKKGNKLILLTDHEDHWISVVEYGNKYLTVIDPEQKRVRKQLTPRSFGK
;
A
#
# COMPACT_ATOMS: atom_id res chain seq x y z
N MET A 1 9.35 4.52 13.83
CA MET A 1 8.17 3.84 13.28
C MET A 1 8.61 2.55 12.62
N THR A 2 8.07 1.42 13.04
CA THR A 2 8.48 0.11 12.56
C THR A 2 7.44 -0.44 11.59
N PHE A 3 7.88 -0.77 10.37
CA PHE A 3 7.05 -1.42 9.37
C PHE A 3 7.34 -2.91 9.36
N PHE A 4 6.40 -3.69 8.81
CA PHE A 4 6.49 -5.14 8.88
C PHE A 4 6.52 -5.77 7.50
N ARG A 5 7.26 -6.87 7.41
CA ARG A 5 7.24 -7.73 6.24
C ARG A 5 5.97 -8.57 6.25
N GLN A 6 5.48 -8.97 5.07
CA GLN A 6 4.33 -9.86 5.02
C GLN A 6 4.63 -11.20 5.67
N GLU A 7 3.62 -11.75 6.35
CA GLU A 7 3.77 -12.98 7.12
C GLU A 7 3.62 -14.24 6.27
N THR A 8 2.96 -14.15 5.12
CA THR A 8 2.76 -15.27 4.22
C THR A 8 3.08 -14.87 2.79
N LYS A 9 3.19 -15.86 1.89
CA LYS A 9 3.49 -15.59 0.48
C LYS A 9 2.36 -14.88 -0.26
N PHE A 10 1.14 -14.95 0.25
CA PHE A 10 -0.04 -14.37 -0.40
C PHE A 10 -0.58 -13.12 0.29
N SER A 11 0.09 -12.61 1.30
CA SER A 11 -0.46 -11.53 2.13
C SER A 11 0.15 -10.15 1.88
N CYS A 12 0.61 -9.88 0.65
CA CYS A 12 1.14 -8.55 0.33
C CYS A 12 0.09 -7.45 0.50
N GLY A 13 -1.19 -7.73 0.17
CA GLY A 13 -2.28 -6.76 0.37
C GLY A 13 -2.50 -6.41 1.83
N PRO A 14 -2.77 -7.39 2.71
CA PRO A 14 -2.91 -7.13 4.13
C PRO A 14 -1.70 -6.47 4.77
N ALA A 15 -0.49 -6.89 4.39
CA ALA A 15 0.73 -6.27 4.90
C ALA A 15 0.85 -4.80 4.46
N SER A 16 0.45 -4.49 3.22
CA SER A 16 0.47 -3.11 2.73
C SER A 16 -0.56 -2.25 3.46
N ILE A 17 -1.75 -2.79 3.73
CA ILE A 17 -2.74 -2.10 4.57
C ILE A 17 -2.14 -1.83 5.94
N ARG A 18 -1.56 -2.85 6.57
CA ARG A 18 -0.94 -2.72 7.89
C ARG A 18 0.09 -1.61 7.92
N ASN A 19 1.01 -1.59 6.96
CA ASN A 19 2.08 -0.60 6.91
C ASN A 19 1.55 0.80 6.64
N SER A 20 0.56 0.96 5.79
CA SER A 20 -0.05 2.26 5.56
C SER A 20 -0.75 2.78 6.80
N LEU A 21 -1.43 1.90 7.55
CA LEU A 21 -2.08 2.29 8.80
C LEU A 21 -1.06 2.63 9.89
N ILE A 22 0.06 1.91 9.96
CA ILE A 22 1.16 2.26 10.87
C ILE A 22 1.64 3.69 10.59
N ALA A 23 1.79 4.04 9.32
CA ALA A 23 2.20 5.38 8.93
C ALA A 23 1.19 6.45 9.35
N LEU A 24 -0.08 6.08 9.52
CA LEU A 24 -1.12 6.97 10.04
C LEU A 24 -1.24 6.94 11.55
N GLY A 25 -0.48 6.09 12.23
CA GLY A 25 -0.51 6.00 13.69
C GLY A 25 -1.39 4.90 14.26
N PHE A 26 -1.84 3.96 13.43
CA PHE A 26 -2.74 2.87 13.87
C PHE A 26 -2.05 1.53 13.73
N LEU A 27 -2.13 0.72 14.78
CA LEU A 27 -1.45 -0.56 14.82
C LEU A 27 -2.46 -1.71 14.82
N TYR A 28 -2.47 -2.48 13.74
CA TYR A 28 -3.28 -3.69 13.60
C TYR A 28 -2.38 -4.84 13.17
N SER A 29 -2.70 -6.06 13.59
CA SER A 29 -1.95 -7.22 13.15
C SER A 29 -2.32 -7.57 11.70
N GLU A 30 -1.37 -8.15 10.97
CA GLU A 30 -1.65 -8.62 9.62
C GLU A 30 -2.73 -9.71 9.63
N ARG A 31 -2.72 -10.57 10.66
CA ARG A 31 -3.72 -11.63 10.80
C ARG A 31 -5.14 -11.05 10.83
N LYS A 32 -5.35 -10.01 11.64
CA LYS A 32 -6.65 -9.36 11.70
C LYS A 32 -7.06 -8.79 10.35
N ILE A 33 -6.13 -8.14 9.66
CA ILE A 33 -6.41 -7.56 8.36
C ILE A 33 -6.71 -8.65 7.33
N ARG A 34 -5.99 -9.77 7.37
CA ARG A 34 -6.29 -10.91 6.50
C ARG A 34 -7.70 -11.43 6.71
N GLU A 35 -8.12 -11.55 7.96
CA GLU A 35 -9.47 -12.00 8.29
C GLU A 35 -10.52 -11.02 7.74
N LEU A 36 -10.32 -9.72 7.94
CA LEU A 36 -11.27 -8.71 7.48
C LEU A 36 -11.32 -8.58 5.97
N SER A 37 -10.21 -8.78 5.30
CA SER A 37 -10.14 -8.70 3.84
C SER A 37 -10.55 -9.99 3.15
N HIS A 38 -10.62 -11.10 3.87
CA HIS A 38 -10.84 -12.43 3.31
C HIS A 38 -9.74 -12.84 2.31
N SER A 39 -8.53 -12.40 2.56
CA SER A 39 -7.38 -12.77 1.73
C SER A 39 -6.97 -14.22 2.01
N ASP A 40 -6.65 -14.96 0.97
CA ASP A 40 -6.28 -16.35 1.10
C ASP A 40 -5.22 -16.77 0.09
N ARG A 41 -4.78 -18.02 0.19
CA ARG A 41 -3.75 -18.58 -0.66
C ARG A 41 -4.16 -18.63 -2.14
N LEU A 42 -5.43 -18.88 -2.41
CA LEU A 42 -5.91 -19.12 -3.77
C LEU A 42 -6.15 -17.82 -4.54
N SER A 43 -6.74 -16.83 -3.89
CA SER A 43 -7.16 -15.62 -4.57
C SER A 43 -6.36 -14.38 -4.18
N GLY A 44 -5.49 -14.48 -3.19
CA GLY A 44 -4.70 -13.33 -2.73
C GLY A 44 -5.59 -12.20 -2.23
N THR A 45 -5.25 -10.98 -2.57
CA THR A 45 -5.99 -9.81 -2.14
C THR A 45 -6.34 -8.94 -3.33
N SER A 46 -7.62 -8.94 -3.69
CA SER A 46 -8.14 -8.06 -4.74
C SER A 46 -8.39 -6.66 -4.18
N GLU A 47 -8.62 -5.71 -5.08
CA GLU A 47 -8.96 -4.35 -4.69
C GLU A 47 -10.20 -4.31 -3.79
N LYS A 48 -11.21 -5.11 -4.10
CA LYS A 48 -12.42 -5.21 -3.27
C LYS A 48 -12.12 -5.67 -1.85
N LYS A 49 -11.19 -6.59 -1.70
CA LYS A 49 -10.79 -7.09 -0.39
C LYS A 49 -10.07 -6.01 0.42
N ILE A 50 -9.27 -5.19 -0.24
CA ILE A 50 -8.63 -4.05 0.43
C ILE A 50 -9.70 -3.07 0.91
N TRP A 51 -10.66 -2.72 0.06
CA TRP A 51 -11.76 -1.83 0.44
C TRP A 51 -12.54 -2.38 1.63
N ARG A 52 -12.84 -3.68 1.60
CA ARG A 52 -13.60 -4.32 2.69
C ARG A 52 -12.87 -4.17 4.03
N ALA A 53 -11.58 -4.47 4.05
CA ALA A 53 -10.80 -4.36 5.28
C ALA A 53 -10.76 -2.93 5.80
N LEU A 54 -10.48 -1.96 4.95
CA LEU A 54 -10.43 -0.56 5.35
C LEU A 54 -11.78 -0.08 5.89
N LYS A 55 -12.86 -0.43 5.21
CA LYS A 55 -14.20 -0.04 5.65
C LYS A 55 -14.52 -0.62 7.02
N GLN A 56 -14.22 -1.88 7.26
CA GLN A 56 -14.49 -2.51 8.54
C GLN A 56 -13.65 -1.95 9.67
N LEU A 57 -12.46 -1.46 9.36
CA LEU A 57 -11.62 -0.79 10.35
C LEU A 57 -12.00 0.68 10.56
N GLY A 58 -12.96 1.18 9.81
CA GLY A 58 -13.45 2.54 9.98
C GLY A 58 -12.69 3.60 9.19
N PHE A 59 -11.91 3.20 8.20
CA PHE A 59 -11.13 4.13 7.40
C PHE A 59 -11.82 4.46 6.08
N GLY A 60 -11.73 5.75 5.70
CA GLY A 60 -12.15 6.17 4.38
C GLY A 60 -11.08 5.82 3.35
N TYR A 61 -11.50 5.65 2.12
CA TYR A 61 -10.57 5.40 1.03
C TYR A 61 -11.11 6.01 -0.25
N LYS A 62 -10.18 6.29 -1.17
CA LYS A 62 -10.48 6.71 -2.53
C LYS A 62 -9.56 5.97 -3.47
N THR A 63 -10.04 5.69 -4.66
CA THR A 63 -9.24 4.99 -5.65
C THR A 63 -8.96 5.91 -6.82
N PHE A 64 -7.85 5.68 -7.50
CA PHE A 64 -7.54 6.39 -8.72
C PHE A 64 -6.72 5.52 -9.66
N GLN A 65 -6.84 5.85 -10.93
CA GLN A 65 -6.06 5.23 -11.98
C GLN A 65 -5.78 6.30 -13.03
N ASN A 66 -4.55 6.37 -13.48
CA ASN A 66 -4.13 7.39 -14.43
C ASN A 66 -3.54 6.74 -15.67
N ARG A 67 -3.79 7.34 -16.82
CA ARG A 67 -3.32 6.80 -18.11
C ARG A 67 -1.84 7.08 -18.39
N THR A 68 -1.31 8.17 -17.86
CA THR A 68 0.06 8.53 -18.11
C THR A 68 0.88 8.49 -16.85
N GLU A 69 2.18 8.26 -17.02
CA GLU A 69 3.12 8.27 -15.90
C GLU A 69 3.15 9.62 -15.21
N ALA A 70 3.11 10.71 -15.98
CA ALA A 70 3.13 12.06 -15.42
C ALA A 70 1.92 12.33 -14.54
N ALA A 71 0.72 11.97 -14.99
CA ALA A 71 -0.50 12.16 -14.21
C ALA A 71 -0.50 11.28 -12.95
N PHE A 72 -0.02 10.06 -13.07
CA PHE A 72 0.10 9.16 -11.93
C PHE A 72 1.05 9.74 -10.88
N LYS A 73 2.21 10.19 -11.30
CA LYS A 73 3.20 10.81 -10.41
C LYS A 73 2.62 12.01 -9.67
N GLN A 74 1.92 12.89 -10.39
CA GLN A 74 1.30 14.06 -9.78
C GLN A 74 0.28 13.65 -8.72
N ARG A 75 -0.52 12.65 -9.00
CA ARG A 75 -1.55 12.16 -8.08
C ARG A 75 -0.92 11.57 -6.82
N VAL A 76 0.14 10.77 -6.99
CA VAL A 76 0.87 10.18 -5.87
C VAL A 76 1.41 11.28 -4.94
N VAL A 77 2.15 12.23 -5.51
CA VAL A 77 2.76 13.31 -4.73
C VAL A 77 1.69 14.18 -4.06
N TYR A 78 0.63 14.51 -4.79
CA TYR A 78 -0.46 15.32 -4.25
C TYR A 78 -1.09 14.67 -3.01
N ASN A 79 -1.41 13.38 -3.09
CA ASN A 79 -2.02 12.67 -1.99
C ASN A 79 -1.09 12.57 -0.77
N LEU A 80 0.19 12.32 -1.01
CA LEU A 80 1.15 12.23 0.09
C LEU A 80 1.34 13.58 0.78
N LYS A 81 1.35 14.66 0.03
CA LYS A 81 1.45 16.01 0.62
C LYS A 81 0.24 16.37 1.45
N LYS A 82 -0.92 15.81 1.14
CA LYS A 82 -2.14 16.00 1.95
C LYS A 82 -2.17 15.15 3.21
N GLY A 83 -1.19 14.28 3.41
CA GLY A 83 -1.17 13.38 4.56
C GLY A 83 -1.82 12.04 4.32
N ASN A 84 -2.30 11.77 3.12
CA ASN A 84 -2.85 10.46 2.78
C ASN A 84 -1.73 9.46 2.57
N LYS A 85 -2.01 8.20 2.82
CA LYS A 85 -1.09 7.11 2.53
C LYS A 85 -1.66 6.30 1.37
N LEU A 86 -0.78 5.66 0.62
CA LEU A 86 -1.18 4.99 -0.62
C LEU A 86 -0.89 3.49 -0.54
N ILE A 87 -1.80 2.73 -1.12
CA ILE A 87 -1.62 1.30 -1.35
C ILE A 87 -1.69 1.13 -2.86
N LEU A 88 -0.59 0.72 -3.47
CA LEU A 88 -0.46 0.66 -4.91
C LEU A 88 -0.27 -0.77 -5.38
N LEU A 89 -0.92 -1.09 -6.49
CA LEU A 89 -0.75 -2.37 -7.17
C LEU A 89 0.30 -2.20 -8.26
N THR A 90 1.31 -3.06 -8.27
CA THR A 90 2.33 -3.04 -9.30
C THR A 90 1.86 -3.79 -10.54
N ASP A 91 2.28 -3.33 -11.71
CA ASP A 91 1.78 -3.82 -12.99
C ASP A 91 2.09 -5.28 -13.30
N HIS A 92 3.28 -5.75 -12.91
CA HIS A 92 3.76 -7.02 -13.44
C HIS A 92 3.43 -8.23 -12.60
N GLU A 93 3.06 -8.06 -11.34
CA GLU A 93 3.02 -9.18 -10.41
C GLU A 93 1.82 -9.20 -9.49
N ASP A 94 0.81 -8.41 -9.75
CA ASP A 94 -0.34 -8.28 -8.84
C ASP A 94 0.11 -8.11 -7.39
N HIS A 95 1.18 -7.33 -7.21
CA HIS A 95 1.83 -7.16 -5.93
C HIS A 95 1.47 -5.80 -5.33
N TRP A 96 1.03 -5.81 -4.07
CA TRP A 96 0.66 -4.60 -3.36
C TRP A 96 1.84 -4.05 -2.58
N ILE A 97 2.01 -2.74 -2.62
CA ILE A 97 3.02 -2.02 -1.84
C ILE A 97 2.38 -0.79 -1.19
N SER A 98 3.07 -0.26 -0.18
CA SER A 98 2.65 0.98 0.47
C SER A 98 3.59 2.11 0.09
N VAL A 99 3.03 3.30 -0.15
CA VAL A 99 3.83 4.52 -0.32
C VAL A 99 3.31 5.50 0.71
N VAL A 100 4.17 5.89 1.63
CA VAL A 100 3.72 6.54 2.86
C VAL A 100 4.21 7.97 3.05
N GLU A 101 5.22 8.40 2.30
CA GLU A 101 5.77 9.73 2.47
C GLU A 101 6.44 10.23 1.19
N TYR A 102 6.40 11.55 1.00
CA TYR A 102 7.17 12.22 -0.03
C TYR A 102 7.95 13.37 0.62
N GLY A 103 9.25 13.37 0.43
CA GLY A 103 10.11 14.43 0.93
C GLY A 103 11.46 14.40 0.25
N ASN A 104 12.09 15.57 0.09
CA ASN A 104 13.39 15.70 -0.56
C ASN A 104 13.45 15.02 -1.94
N LYS A 105 12.34 15.10 -2.69
CA LYS A 105 12.18 14.50 -4.03
C LYS A 105 12.15 12.98 -4.02
N TYR A 106 12.03 12.34 -2.85
CA TYR A 106 11.98 10.89 -2.74
C TYR A 106 10.65 10.43 -2.21
N LEU A 107 10.24 9.25 -2.65
CA LEU A 107 9.11 8.53 -2.11
C LEU A 107 9.61 7.49 -1.11
N THR A 108 8.96 7.38 0.02
CA THR A 108 9.22 6.28 0.95
C THR A 108 8.27 5.14 0.61
N VAL A 109 8.83 4.06 0.11
CA VAL A 109 8.10 2.88 -0.35
C VAL A 109 8.37 1.72 0.59
N ILE A 110 7.30 1.02 0.98
CA ILE A 110 7.41 -0.16 1.82
C ILE A 110 6.88 -1.33 1.02
N ASP A 111 7.79 -2.19 0.59
CA ASP A 111 7.45 -3.41 -0.11
C ASP A 111 7.34 -4.53 0.92
N PRO A 112 6.17 -5.15 1.10
CA PRO A 112 5.99 -6.13 2.17
C PRO A 112 6.79 -7.42 1.96
N GLU A 113 7.32 -7.67 0.78
CA GLU A 113 8.23 -8.80 0.56
C GLU A 113 9.63 -8.54 1.08
N GLN A 114 9.97 -7.29 1.36
CA GLN A 114 11.32 -6.90 1.77
C GLN A 114 11.34 -6.48 3.22
N LYS A 115 12.51 -6.60 3.83
CA LYS A 115 12.70 -6.23 5.23
C LYS A 115 12.94 -4.74 5.43
N ARG A 116 13.23 -4.01 4.35
CA ARG A 116 13.63 -2.61 4.44
C ARG A 116 12.63 -1.69 3.80
N VAL A 117 12.52 -0.51 4.40
CA VAL A 117 11.90 0.63 3.76
C VAL A 117 12.84 1.13 2.67
N ARG A 118 12.32 1.37 1.48
CA ARG A 118 13.11 1.89 0.37
C ARG A 118 12.69 3.32 0.05
N LYS A 119 13.63 4.10 -0.45
CA LYS A 119 13.35 5.43 -0.97
C LYS A 119 13.56 5.42 -2.47
N GLN A 120 12.61 5.97 -3.21
CA GLN A 120 12.66 6.03 -4.65
C GLN A 120 12.42 7.45 -5.14
N LEU A 121 13.12 7.82 -6.22
CA LEU A 121 13.01 9.18 -6.77
C LEU A 121 11.63 9.47 -7.35
N THR A 122 11.03 8.49 -8.01
CA THR A 122 9.76 8.70 -8.69
C THR A 122 8.91 7.44 -8.62
N PRO A 123 7.59 7.55 -8.78
CA PRO A 123 6.72 6.39 -8.79
C PRO A 123 6.86 5.50 -10.02
N ARG A 124 7.59 5.90 -11.04
CA ARG A 124 7.66 5.10 -12.27
C ARG A 124 8.32 3.74 -12.11
N SER A 125 9.12 3.56 -11.06
CA SER A 125 9.81 2.30 -10.84
C SER A 125 8.90 1.18 -10.32
N PHE A 126 7.64 1.48 -10.00
CA PHE A 126 6.68 0.47 -9.57
C PHE A 126 5.31 0.61 -10.23
N GLY A 127 5.15 1.48 -11.16
CA GLY A 127 3.87 1.69 -11.85
C GLY A 127 3.79 0.98 -13.20
N LYS A 128 4.68 0.09 -13.46
CA LYS A 128 4.71 -0.57 -14.76
C LYS A 128 4.63 -2.05 -14.68
#